data_cffaff3c596d42ddd866ae26df0e9f6b
#
_entry.id   cffaff3c596d42ddd866ae26df0e9f6b
#
_cell.length_a   1.000
_cell.length_b   1.000
_cell.length_c   1.000
_cell.angle_alpha   90.00
_cell.angle_beta   90.00
_cell.angle_gamma   90.00
#
_symmetry.space_group_name_H-M   'P 1'
#
loop_
_entity.id
_entity.type
_entity.pdbx_description
1 polymer ?
#
loop_
_entity_poly.entity_id
_entity_poly.type
_entity_poly.pdbx_seq_one_letter_code
_entity_poly.pdbx_strand_id
1 'polypeptide(L)'
;MKKSDTSQDQSASELISNRIAELGDWRGKTLGRMRTLIKKADPDVVEEWKWVKATKPGTPVWSHDGIICTGESYKNIVKLTFANGASLKDPARLFNSSLDGNVRRAIDIHEGEEVDESAFKALVRQAVALNSSGKSKPSKAKSLKAKPLKPQLSKAKPSVARPSKSKSSKARASRKAKP
;
A
#
# COMPACT_ATOMS: atom_id res chain seq x y z
N MET A 1 -29.48 19.93 -24.66
CA MET A 1 -28.16 20.45 -24.27
C MET A 1 -27.35 19.30 -23.65
N LYS A 2 -26.41 18.76 -24.43
CA LYS A 2 -25.50 17.70 -23.97
C LYS A 2 -24.47 18.34 -23.03
N LYS A 3 -24.43 17.93 -21.75
CA LYS A 3 -23.32 18.26 -20.86
C LYS A 3 -22.10 17.53 -21.40
N SER A 4 -21.16 18.30 -21.93
CA SER A 4 -19.86 17.83 -22.34
C SER A 4 -19.11 17.31 -21.09
N ASP A 5 -18.82 16.04 -21.14
CA ASP A 5 -18.03 15.31 -20.17
C ASP A 5 -16.55 15.73 -20.30
N THR A 6 -16.17 16.78 -19.59
CA THR A 6 -14.83 17.39 -19.66
C THR A 6 -13.84 16.71 -18.67
N SER A 7 -14.17 15.50 -18.17
CA SER A 7 -13.43 14.86 -17.08
C SER A 7 -12.39 13.83 -17.50
N GLN A 8 -12.11 13.64 -18.80
CA GLN A 8 -11.30 12.49 -19.24
C GLN A 8 -9.91 12.81 -19.79
N ASP A 9 -9.45 14.07 -19.72
CA ASP A 9 -8.14 14.42 -20.32
C ASP A 9 -7.18 15.21 -19.42
N GLN A 10 -7.43 15.22 -18.11
CA GLN A 10 -6.51 15.90 -17.17
C GLN A 10 -5.31 15.01 -16.84
N SER A 11 -4.10 15.54 -17.03
CA SER A 11 -2.88 14.87 -16.60
C SER A 11 -2.84 14.65 -15.08
N ALA A 12 -2.12 13.62 -14.62
CA ALA A 12 -1.94 13.39 -13.19
C ALA A 12 -1.36 14.60 -12.47
N SER A 13 -0.47 15.35 -13.16
CA SER A 13 0.13 16.57 -12.64
C SER A 13 -0.90 17.68 -12.41
N GLU A 14 -1.87 17.83 -13.30
CA GLU A 14 -2.98 18.78 -13.13
C GLU A 14 -3.93 18.36 -12.00
N LEU A 15 -4.29 17.08 -11.95
CA LEU A 15 -5.12 16.55 -10.85
C LEU A 15 -4.48 16.78 -9.47
N ILE A 16 -3.16 16.59 -9.35
CA ILE A 16 -2.41 16.89 -8.13
C ILE A 16 -2.42 18.39 -7.84
N SER A 17 -2.25 19.24 -8.86
CA SER A 17 -2.29 20.70 -8.71
C SER A 17 -3.66 21.17 -8.25
N ASN A 18 -4.73 20.65 -8.85
CA ASN A 18 -6.11 20.95 -8.48
C ASN A 18 -6.38 20.50 -7.03
N ARG A 19 -5.90 19.30 -6.64
CA ARG A 19 -6.06 18.84 -5.26
C ARG A 19 -5.36 19.73 -4.24
N ILE A 20 -4.16 20.20 -4.55
CA ILE A 20 -3.42 21.16 -3.70
C ILE A 20 -4.20 22.48 -3.56
N ALA A 21 -4.75 22.99 -4.67
CA ALA A 21 -5.55 24.21 -4.67
C ALA A 21 -6.88 24.06 -3.90
N GLU A 22 -7.56 22.92 -4.06
CA GLU A 22 -8.82 22.61 -3.36
C GLU A 22 -8.68 22.59 -1.83
N LEU A 23 -7.52 22.19 -1.32
CA LEU A 23 -7.28 22.16 0.12
C LEU A 23 -7.31 23.57 0.72
N GLY A 24 -6.82 24.58 -0.01
CA GLY A 24 -6.95 26.01 0.32
C GLY A 24 -6.30 26.46 1.65
N ASP A 25 -5.73 25.57 2.43
CA ASP A 25 -5.18 25.80 3.75
C ASP A 25 -3.71 25.31 3.86
N TRP A 26 -3.21 25.21 5.09
CA TRP A 26 -1.85 24.75 5.39
C TRP A 26 -1.54 23.36 4.76
N ARG A 27 -2.52 22.47 4.63
CA ARG A 27 -2.33 21.13 4.03
C ARG A 27 -1.99 21.23 2.55
N GLY A 28 -2.64 22.14 1.83
CA GLY A 28 -2.31 22.42 0.43
C GLY A 28 -0.89 22.96 0.29
N LYS A 29 -0.50 23.92 1.15
CA LYS A 29 0.87 24.48 1.18
C LYS A 29 1.90 23.40 1.47
N THR A 30 1.67 22.56 2.48
CA THR A 30 2.55 21.45 2.86
C THR A 30 2.68 20.43 1.74
N LEU A 31 1.56 19.95 1.19
CA LEU A 31 1.58 18.98 0.10
C LEU A 31 2.30 19.52 -1.15
N GLY A 32 2.07 20.80 -1.49
CA GLY A 32 2.75 21.50 -2.58
C GLY A 32 4.27 21.63 -2.36
N ARG A 33 4.69 21.95 -1.12
CA ARG A 33 6.10 21.96 -0.73
C ARG A 33 6.73 20.58 -0.90
N MET A 34 6.09 19.54 -0.36
CA MET A 34 6.61 18.17 -0.46
C MET A 34 6.71 17.68 -1.91
N ARG A 35 5.71 17.99 -2.75
CA ARG A 35 5.77 17.75 -4.20
C ARG A 35 6.99 18.41 -4.84
N THR A 36 7.24 19.66 -4.50
CA THR A 36 8.40 20.41 -5.00
C THR A 36 9.72 19.76 -4.58
N LEU A 37 9.83 19.31 -3.33
CA LEU A 37 11.02 18.63 -2.82
C LEU A 37 11.26 17.28 -3.49
N ILE A 38 10.20 16.51 -3.75
CA ILE A 38 10.27 15.23 -4.49
C ILE A 38 10.84 15.48 -5.89
N LYS A 39 10.28 16.45 -6.64
CA LYS A 39 10.76 16.82 -7.98
C LYS A 39 12.17 17.36 -7.99
N LYS A 40 12.60 18.08 -6.94
CA LYS A 40 13.99 18.54 -6.79
C LYS A 40 14.95 17.40 -6.44
N ALA A 41 14.48 16.37 -5.74
CA ALA A 41 15.30 15.22 -5.37
C ALA A 41 15.51 14.28 -6.56
N ASP A 42 14.49 14.15 -7.40
CA ASP A 42 14.44 13.31 -8.59
C ASP A 42 13.67 14.03 -9.71
N PRO A 43 14.37 14.67 -10.67
CA PRO A 43 13.73 15.35 -11.80
C PRO A 43 12.95 14.43 -12.75
N ASP A 44 13.31 13.14 -12.80
CA ASP A 44 12.69 12.14 -13.66
C ASP A 44 11.49 11.43 -12.99
N VAL A 45 11.07 11.90 -11.81
CA VAL A 45 9.92 11.36 -11.10
C VAL A 45 8.64 11.49 -11.91
N VAL A 46 7.91 10.40 -12.01
CA VAL A 46 6.59 10.34 -12.65
C VAL A 46 5.52 10.61 -11.61
N GLU A 47 4.65 11.58 -11.90
CA GLU A 47 3.47 11.88 -11.11
C GLU A 47 2.30 11.05 -11.62
N GLU A 48 1.59 10.37 -10.70
CA GLU A 48 0.44 9.54 -11.01
C GLU A 48 -0.73 9.89 -10.10
N TRP A 49 -1.96 9.69 -10.59
CA TRP A 49 -3.19 9.85 -9.82
C TRP A 49 -3.88 8.50 -9.70
N LYS A 50 -3.86 7.91 -8.51
CA LYS A 50 -4.32 6.52 -8.31
C LYS A 50 -5.45 6.40 -7.30
N TRP A 51 -6.10 5.26 -7.33
CA TRP A 51 -7.14 4.83 -6.39
C TRP A 51 -8.33 5.76 -6.29
N VAL A 52 -8.78 6.28 -7.42
CA VAL A 52 -10.04 7.04 -7.54
C VAL A 52 -11.20 6.11 -7.21
N LYS A 53 -12.09 6.54 -6.33
CA LYS A 53 -13.33 5.86 -5.96
C LYS A 53 -14.46 6.89 -5.89
N ALA A 54 -15.72 6.42 -5.95
CA ALA A 54 -16.88 7.30 -5.82
C ALA A 54 -16.86 8.18 -4.55
N THR A 55 -16.23 7.68 -3.47
CA THR A 55 -16.11 8.36 -2.17
C THR A 55 -14.74 8.98 -1.92
N LYS A 56 -13.77 8.81 -2.83
CA LYS A 56 -12.40 9.33 -2.67
C LYS A 56 -11.89 9.86 -4.01
N PRO A 57 -11.48 11.12 -4.08
CA PRO A 57 -11.09 11.75 -5.35
C PRO A 57 -9.84 11.17 -5.99
N GLY A 58 -9.09 10.36 -5.30
CA GLY A 58 -7.82 9.78 -5.73
C GLY A 58 -6.68 10.18 -4.80
N THR A 59 -5.49 9.73 -5.13
CA THR A 59 -4.29 9.95 -4.30
C THR A 59 -3.11 10.30 -5.19
N PRO A 60 -2.39 11.40 -4.91
CA PRO A 60 -1.09 11.69 -5.51
C PRO A 60 -0.09 10.56 -5.25
N VAL A 61 0.58 10.12 -6.29
CA VAL A 61 1.62 9.09 -6.23
C VAL A 61 2.82 9.56 -7.02
N TRP A 62 4.01 9.38 -6.46
CA TRP A 62 5.27 9.65 -7.13
C TRP A 62 6.02 8.35 -7.33
N SER A 63 6.44 8.11 -8.56
CA SER A 63 7.04 6.84 -8.98
C SER A 63 8.32 7.10 -9.79
N HIS A 64 9.30 6.23 -9.58
CA HIS A 64 10.49 6.08 -10.42
C HIS A 64 10.93 4.63 -10.27
N ASP A 65 10.84 3.87 -11.36
CA ASP A 65 11.09 2.41 -11.36
C ASP A 65 10.23 1.60 -10.36
N GLY A 66 9.19 2.22 -9.83
CA GLY A 66 8.28 1.74 -8.82
C GLY A 66 7.78 2.88 -7.95
N ILE A 67 6.83 2.63 -7.08
CA ILE A 67 6.29 3.68 -6.21
C ILE A 67 7.35 4.11 -5.19
N ILE A 68 7.66 5.40 -5.18
CA ILE A 68 8.47 6.06 -4.15
C ILE A 68 7.59 6.32 -2.93
N CYS A 69 6.61 7.20 -3.09
CA CYS A 69 5.68 7.55 -2.03
C CYS A 69 4.32 8.00 -2.55
N THR A 70 3.36 8.07 -1.63
CA THR A 70 2.03 8.64 -1.84
C THR A 70 1.84 9.86 -0.95
N GLY A 71 0.99 10.81 -1.37
CA GLY A 71 0.63 11.98 -0.58
C GLY A 71 -0.86 11.99 -0.27
N GLU A 72 -1.23 11.94 0.98
CA GLU A 72 -2.61 11.98 1.43
C GLU A 72 -2.82 13.16 2.40
N SER A 73 -3.95 13.81 2.28
CA SER A 73 -4.36 14.88 3.20
C SER A 73 -5.55 14.44 4.02
N TYR A 74 -5.40 14.46 5.34
CA TYR A 74 -6.45 14.21 6.32
C TYR A 74 -6.81 15.51 7.03
N LYS A 75 -7.73 15.46 7.98
CA LYS A 75 -8.20 16.66 8.68
C LYS A 75 -7.06 17.45 9.35
N ASN A 76 -6.16 16.74 10.03
CA ASN A 76 -5.13 17.34 10.88
C ASN A 76 -3.70 16.99 10.47
N ILE A 77 -3.51 16.25 9.38
CA ILE A 77 -2.19 15.83 8.91
C ILE A 77 -2.11 15.80 7.39
N VAL A 78 -0.92 16.04 6.87
CA VAL A 78 -0.49 15.60 5.54
C VAL A 78 0.41 14.40 5.73
N LYS A 79 0.04 13.27 5.15
CA LYS A 79 0.76 11.99 5.27
C LYS A 79 1.50 11.67 3.98
N LEU A 80 2.79 11.41 4.10
CA LEU A 80 3.61 10.86 3.02
C LEU A 80 3.98 9.42 3.36
N THR A 81 3.49 8.46 2.58
CA THR A 81 3.78 7.04 2.81
C THR A 81 4.77 6.51 1.78
N PHE A 82 5.96 6.15 2.23
CA PHE A 82 7.00 5.52 1.40
C PHE A 82 6.72 4.03 1.24
N ALA A 83 6.68 3.56 -0.01
CA ALA A 83 6.30 2.18 -0.34
C ALA A 83 7.27 1.14 0.26
N ASN A 84 8.56 1.43 0.24
CA ASN A 84 9.63 0.59 0.78
C ASN A 84 10.36 1.26 1.96
N GLY A 85 9.66 2.08 2.73
CA GLY A 85 10.24 2.93 3.77
C GLY A 85 11.03 2.15 4.84
N ALA A 86 10.64 0.91 5.15
CA ALA A 86 11.35 0.07 6.11
C ALA A 86 12.78 -0.31 5.68
N SER A 87 13.07 -0.23 4.39
CA SER A 87 14.40 -0.52 3.82
C SER A 87 15.27 0.73 3.65
N LEU A 88 14.74 1.91 3.96
CA LEU A 88 15.46 3.17 3.85
C LEU A 88 16.17 3.52 5.16
N LYS A 89 17.35 4.13 5.04
CA LYS A 89 18.07 4.67 6.19
C LYS A 89 17.55 6.07 6.50
N ASP A 90 17.05 6.26 7.71
CA ASP A 90 16.48 7.52 8.18
C ASP A 90 17.21 8.02 9.43
N PRO A 91 18.45 8.52 9.30
CA PRO A 91 19.21 9.03 10.44
C PRO A 91 18.58 10.28 11.07
N ALA A 92 17.82 11.04 10.30
CA ALA A 92 17.11 12.23 10.76
C ALA A 92 15.78 11.92 11.46
N ARG A 93 15.36 10.63 11.47
CA ARG A 93 14.11 10.16 12.10
C ARG A 93 12.87 10.90 11.58
N LEU A 94 12.81 11.09 10.27
CA LEU A 94 11.65 11.72 9.62
C LEU A 94 10.42 10.80 9.65
N PHE A 95 10.61 9.47 9.60
CA PHE A 95 9.51 8.54 9.73
C PHE A 95 8.98 8.55 11.17
N ASN A 96 7.75 8.99 11.33
CA ASN A 96 7.06 9.11 12.62
C ASN A 96 5.75 8.32 12.67
N SER A 97 5.40 7.62 11.58
CA SER A 97 4.13 6.89 11.44
C SER A 97 4.34 5.58 10.66
N SER A 98 3.45 4.61 10.87
CA SER A 98 3.51 3.27 10.27
C SER A 98 4.83 2.53 10.59
N LEU A 99 5.35 2.70 11.81
CA LEU A 99 6.67 2.19 12.20
C LEU A 99 6.68 0.66 12.40
N ASP A 100 5.55 0.06 12.72
CA ASP A 100 5.40 -1.39 12.93
C ASP A 100 5.22 -2.18 11.62
N GLY A 101 5.03 -1.48 10.49
CA GLY A 101 4.84 -2.11 9.18
C GLY A 101 6.14 -2.77 8.68
N ASN A 102 6.03 -3.95 8.07
CA ASN A 102 7.19 -4.68 7.55
C ASN A 102 7.85 -4.02 6.33
N VAL A 103 7.11 -3.18 5.60
CA VAL A 103 7.55 -2.61 4.31
C VAL A 103 7.44 -1.10 4.27
N ARG A 104 6.29 -0.57 4.68
CA ARG A 104 5.98 0.87 4.57
C ARG A 104 6.44 1.62 5.80
N ARG A 105 6.76 2.91 5.60
CA ARG A 105 6.94 3.92 6.65
C ARG A 105 6.26 5.20 6.19
N ALA A 106 5.81 6.02 7.12
CA ALA A 106 5.16 7.26 6.78
C ALA A 106 5.71 8.44 7.60
N ILE A 107 5.57 9.61 7.00
CA ILE A 107 5.82 10.90 7.63
C ILE A 107 4.46 11.58 7.75
N ASP A 108 3.99 11.77 8.97
CA ASP A 108 2.82 12.58 9.30
C ASP A 108 3.30 13.98 9.64
N ILE A 109 2.79 14.98 8.91
CA ILE A 109 3.16 16.38 9.05
C ILE A 109 1.93 17.12 9.56
N HIS A 110 2.03 17.77 10.72
CA HIS A 110 0.98 18.58 11.31
C HIS A 110 1.11 20.06 10.91
N GLU A 111 0.10 20.84 11.25
CA GLU A 111 0.13 22.26 11.00
C GLU A 111 1.30 22.93 11.74
N GLY A 112 2.07 23.72 11.03
CA GLY A 112 3.23 24.42 11.59
C GLY A 112 4.50 23.56 11.67
N GLU A 113 4.43 22.25 11.39
CA GLU A 113 5.65 21.41 11.36
C GLU A 113 6.42 21.60 10.05
N GLU A 114 7.73 21.68 10.17
CA GLU A 114 8.65 21.74 9.04
C GLU A 114 9.45 20.46 8.93
N VAL A 115 9.48 19.90 7.72
CA VAL A 115 10.31 18.75 7.39
C VAL A 115 11.67 19.23 6.92
N ASP A 116 12.75 18.64 7.44
CA ASP A 116 14.11 18.89 6.97
C ASP A 116 14.25 18.54 5.48
N GLU A 117 14.53 19.55 4.69
CA GLU A 117 14.57 19.47 3.23
C GLU A 117 15.66 18.53 2.71
N SER A 118 16.83 18.58 3.33
CA SER A 118 17.99 17.78 2.94
C SER A 118 17.79 16.32 3.27
N ALA A 119 17.31 16.04 4.49
CA ALA A 119 16.99 14.68 4.93
C ALA A 119 15.86 14.07 4.10
N PHE A 120 14.81 14.84 3.81
CA PHE A 120 13.71 14.37 2.98
C PHE A 120 14.15 14.04 1.54
N LYS A 121 14.92 14.92 0.90
CA LYS A 121 15.48 14.66 -0.42
C LYS A 121 16.41 13.44 -0.43
N ALA A 122 17.15 13.21 0.65
CA ALA A 122 17.99 12.02 0.79
C ALA A 122 17.14 10.74 0.86
N LEU A 123 16.00 10.73 1.58
CA LEU A 123 15.07 9.61 1.60
C LEU A 123 14.48 9.32 0.21
N VAL A 124 14.06 10.35 -0.53
CA VAL A 124 13.53 10.21 -1.89
C VAL A 124 14.58 9.56 -2.80
N ARG A 125 15.82 10.05 -2.79
CA ARG A 125 16.93 9.48 -3.60
C ARG A 125 17.24 8.03 -3.24
N GLN A 126 17.22 7.69 -1.95
CA GLN A 126 17.38 6.31 -1.50
C GLN A 126 16.26 5.40 -2.02
N ALA A 127 15.00 5.88 -2.00
CA ALA A 127 13.87 5.12 -2.51
C ALA A 127 13.98 4.87 -4.02
N VAL A 128 14.41 5.87 -4.80
CA VAL A 128 14.70 5.73 -6.23
C VAL A 128 15.79 4.68 -6.46
N ALA A 129 16.94 4.81 -5.77
CA ALA A 129 18.05 3.87 -5.91
C ALA A 129 17.63 2.42 -5.54
N LEU A 130 16.79 2.26 -4.52
CA LEU A 130 16.26 0.95 -4.11
C LEU A 130 15.36 0.35 -5.21
N ASN A 131 14.45 1.13 -5.77
CA ASN A 131 13.56 0.70 -6.84
C ASN A 131 14.34 0.29 -8.09
N SER A 132 15.32 1.10 -8.52
CA SER A 132 16.15 0.83 -9.70
C SER A 132 17.04 -0.42 -9.50
N SER A 133 17.57 -0.64 -8.30
CA SER A 133 18.35 -1.83 -7.99
C SER A 133 17.50 -3.12 -8.01
N GLY A 134 16.22 -3.04 -7.70
CA GLY A 134 15.27 -4.15 -7.76
C GLY A 134 14.99 -4.64 -9.19
N LYS A 135 15.07 -3.76 -10.19
CA LYS A 135 14.88 -4.09 -11.62
C LYS A 135 16.08 -4.79 -12.23
N SER A 136 17.29 -4.57 -11.71
CA SER A 136 18.52 -5.20 -12.21
C SER A 136 18.69 -6.66 -11.80
N LYS A 137 17.83 -7.20 -10.93
CA LYS A 137 17.82 -8.65 -10.64
C LYS A 137 16.95 -9.35 -11.69
N PRO A 138 17.50 -10.26 -12.53
CA PRO A 138 16.70 -11.05 -13.44
C PRO A 138 15.67 -11.81 -12.60
N SER A 139 14.39 -11.66 -12.95
CA SER A 139 13.32 -12.44 -12.34
C SER A 139 13.68 -13.91 -12.54
N LYS A 140 14.00 -14.64 -11.44
CA LYS A 140 14.11 -16.10 -11.49
C LYS A 140 12.79 -16.59 -12.05
N ALA A 141 12.83 -17.01 -13.33
CA ALA A 141 11.73 -17.68 -13.97
C ALA A 141 11.22 -18.76 -13.00
N LYS A 142 9.93 -18.68 -12.65
CA LYS A 142 9.24 -19.76 -11.95
C LYS A 142 9.41 -21.01 -12.81
N SER A 143 10.38 -21.83 -12.45
CA SER A 143 10.49 -23.19 -12.97
C SER A 143 9.17 -23.88 -12.65
N LEU A 144 8.38 -24.14 -13.68
CA LEU A 144 7.24 -25.02 -13.64
C LEU A 144 7.77 -26.42 -13.32
N LYS A 145 7.78 -26.81 -12.05
CA LYS A 145 7.95 -28.20 -11.66
C LYS A 145 6.76 -28.96 -12.23
N ALA A 146 7.01 -29.65 -13.34
CA ALA A 146 6.13 -30.67 -13.86
C ALA A 146 5.88 -31.70 -12.76
N LYS A 147 4.62 -31.88 -12.40
CA LYS A 147 4.15 -32.89 -11.47
C LYS A 147 4.27 -34.25 -12.18
N PRO A 148 5.01 -35.24 -11.64
CA PRO A 148 5.05 -36.56 -12.28
C PRO A 148 3.67 -37.22 -12.18
N LEU A 149 3.16 -37.68 -13.32
CA LEU A 149 2.00 -38.55 -13.40
C LEU A 149 2.29 -39.87 -12.65
N LYS A 150 1.45 -40.17 -11.66
CA LYS A 150 1.43 -41.54 -11.08
C LYS A 150 0.58 -42.43 -11.98
N PRO A 151 1.03 -43.66 -12.31
CA PRO A 151 0.24 -44.61 -13.07
C PRO A 151 -0.92 -45.14 -12.21
N GLN A 152 -2.10 -45.13 -12.79
CA GLN A 152 -3.28 -45.82 -12.24
C GLN A 152 -3.10 -47.31 -12.41
N LEU A 153 -3.11 -48.04 -11.30
CA LEU A 153 -3.31 -49.48 -11.32
C LEU A 153 -4.66 -49.80 -10.72
N SER A 154 -5.54 -50.21 -11.60
CA SER A 154 -6.88 -50.73 -11.28
C SER A 154 -6.77 -52.05 -10.50
N LYS A 155 -7.41 -52.18 -9.36
CA LYS A 155 -7.92 -53.47 -8.86
C LYS A 155 -9.20 -53.33 -8.02
N ALA A 156 -10.06 -54.24 -8.32
CA ALA A 156 -11.47 -54.41 -7.97
C ALA A 156 -11.77 -54.50 -6.46
N LYS A 157 -13.04 -54.20 -6.19
CA LYS A 157 -13.75 -54.52 -4.93
C LYS A 157 -13.75 -56.01 -4.62
N PRO A 158 -13.96 -56.43 -3.33
CA PRO A 158 -15.29 -56.90 -2.99
C PRO A 158 -15.90 -56.27 -1.70
N SER A 159 -17.20 -56.27 -1.73
CA SER A 159 -18.21 -56.02 -0.73
C SER A 159 -18.17 -57.05 0.39
N VAL A 160 -18.40 -56.68 1.65
CA VAL A 160 -19.19 -57.46 2.63
C VAL A 160 -19.53 -56.57 3.87
N ALA A 161 -20.85 -56.43 4.08
CA ALA A 161 -21.67 -56.45 5.29
C ALA A 161 -21.38 -55.57 6.53
N ARG A 162 -22.41 -54.78 6.84
CA ARG A 162 -22.78 -54.23 8.17
C ARG A 162 -23.01 -55.36 9.17
N PRO A 163 -22.96 -55.08 10.49
CA PRO A 163 -24.20 -54.81 11.23
C PRO A 163 -24.16 -53.66 12.23
N SER A 164 -25.38 -53.26 12.53
CA SER A 164 -25.88 -52.23 13.43
C SER A 164 -25.87 -52.63 14.90
N LYS A 165 -26.10 -51.64 15.74
CA LYS A 165 -26.61 -51.57 17.13
C LYS A 165 -25.59 -50.89 18.07
N SER A 166 -25.93 -50.06 19.06
CA SER A 166 -27.19 -49.59 19.63
C SER A 166 -26.90 -48.43 20.60
N LYS A 167 -27.85 -47.53 20.72
CA LYS A 167 -28.26 -46.68 21.83
C LYS A 167 -27.62 -46.87 23.20
N SER A 168 -27.29 -45.70 23.84
CA SER A 168 -27.69 -45.34 25.24
C SER A 168 -27.19 -43.92 25.53
N SER A 169 -27.94 -42.92 25.65
CA SER A 169 -28.78 -42.19 26.60
C SER A 169 -28.31 -42.20 28.06
N LYS A 170 -28.07 -41.02 28.61
CA LYS A 170 -28.44 -40.42 29.91
C LYS A 170 -27.50 -39.27 30.22
N ALA A 171 -27.94 -38.02 30.25
CA ALA A 171 -28.78 -37.32 31.19
C ALA A 171 -28.08 -36.73 32.41
N ARG A 172 -28.22 -35.40 32.54
CA ARG A 172 -28.51 -34.61 33.75
C ARG A 172 -27.36 -34.40 34.76
N ALA A 173 -27.07 -33.24 35.25
CA ALA A 173 -27.78 -32.19 35.97
C ALA A 173 -26.80 -31.03 36.27
N SER A 174 -27.16 -29.80 36.08
CA SER A 174 -27.68 -28.79 37.04
C SER A 174 -26.95 -28.65 38.40
N ARG A 175 -26.41 -27.45 38.63
CA ARG A 175 -26.61 -26.56 39.79
C ARG A 175 -25.58 -25.43 39.72
N LYS A 176 -26.01 -24.14 39.56
CA LYS A 176 -26.52 -23.16 40.55
C LYS A 176 -25.58 -22.94 41.71
N ALA A 177 -24.94 -21.78 41.96
CA ALA A 177 -25.46 -20.56 42.48
C ALA A 177 -24.29 -19.66 42.94
N LYS A 178 -24.54 -18.40 42.87
CA LYS A 178 -23.98 -17.22 43.56
C LYS A 178 -23.85 -17.40 45.09
N PRO A 179 -23.17 -16.53 45.80
CA PRO A 179 -23.30 -15.07 45.73
C PRO A 179 -22.04 -14.35 45.27
#